data_4ee41886736c1762a599f0966fd5fe4a
#
_entry.id   4ee41886736c1762a599f0966fd5fe4a
#
_cell.length_a   1.000
_cell.length_b   1.000
_cell.length_c   1.000
_cell.angle_alpha   90.00
_cell.angle_beta   90.00
_cell.angle_gamma   90.00
#
_symmetry.space_group_name_H-M   'P 1'
#
loop_
_entity.id
_entity.type
_entity.pdbx_description
1 polymer ?
#
loop_
_entity_poly.entity_id
_entity_poly.type
_entity_poly.pdbx_seq_one_letter_code
_entity_poly.pdbx_strand_id
1 'polypeptide(L)'
;MAMRSKSLSKVFSWILLGLLILGLAGFGAVNFGGSVTSIGSVGDKDISTDAYARALQNELRALEAQFGQTITLEQASVFGVQQRVLSQVVLQTALEAEAERIGLSVGDADVAKELQNIPAFSGPDGQFSRDNYRFALQNARYTEAEFEETIRAETARTLLQAGVISGNAAPDAMIDQLLSYYLEARHLELTTLTSDDVIMTAALPSDDELQAHYDDNIDQYTQPERKKITYAILTPEMILDQVEISDETLQASYDARRDEFEQPERRLLDRLVFANAEVAAEKLAEISSGATSFEALVTARGLSLLDVDMGDVTRSDLADGADAIFDSNLDDVVGPFNTDLGPALYRVNGVIDAQTTTFDEARDILFADLAADRARSQIETTALSVDDALAAGATLEELKSEFGMQVDIVFYHSGLSNDVTGYPAFRQAAQSVTIDDFPAVEYLADGGIFAIRMDGVEPAAPMPLDEIRDDVTNDLMQAKTMQAIQTLAQSVVDGTGQAGRVDLYENILRNDVGQILTGDILDAGFDLDLGATAIIEQADRVVIVKPTAILPADLDSDRATETRTAIEQEFATTLSNDLFNVYATQIQNRLGIELNQQAISAVHANFQ
;
A
#
# COMPACT_ATOMS: atom_id res chain seq x y z
N MET A 1 -41.37 32.12 -82.67
CA MET A 1 -40.43 31.06 -82.83
C MET A 1 -39.89 30.67 -81.42
N ALA A 2 -40.43 29.62 -80.86
CA ALA A 2 -40.06 29.14 -79.55
C ALA A 2 -39.09 27.89 -79.74
N MET A 3 -37.84 28.02 -79.33
CA MET A 3 -36.91 26.94 -79.37
C MET A 3 -36.74 26.34 -77.95
N ARG A 4 -37.01 25.09 -77.88
CA ARG A 4 -37.00 24.18 -76.74
C ARG A 4 -35.68 24.19 -75.96
N SER A 5 -35.72 24.51 -74.64
CA SER A 5 -34.60 24.26 -73.67
C SER A 5 -34.90 23.11 -72.71
N LYS A 6 -35.16 21.88 -73.24
CA LYS A 6 -35.51 20.72 -72.40
C LYS A 6 -34.49 19.61 -72.42
N SER A 7 -33.30 19.79 -72.99
CA SER A 7 -32.28 18.69 -73.00
C SER A 7 -31.06 18.91 -72.09
N LEU A 8 -30.75 20.17 -71.80
CA LEU A 8 -29.58 20.47 -70.95
C LEU A 8 -29.72 20.06 -69.47
N SER A 9 -30.97 20.17 -68.93
CA SER A 9 -31.17 19.76 -67.51
C SER A 9 -31.08 18.27 -67.26
N LYS A 10 -31.48 17.45 -68.24
CA LYS A 10 -31.35 15.96 -68.14
C LYS A 10 -29.91 15.52 -68.24
N VAL A 11 -29.10 16.10 -69.11
CA VAL A 11 -27.67 15.79 -69.22
C VAL A 11 -26.93 16.21 -67.97
N PHE A 12 -27.26 17.38 -67.40
CA PHE A 12 -26.67 17.84 -66.14
C PHE A 12 -27.09 16.96 -64.95
N SER A 13 -28.35 16.50 -64.90
CA SER A 13 -28.80 15.53 -63.86
C SER A 13 -28.10 14.16 -63.99
N TRP A 14 -27.86 13.70 -65.21
CA TRP A 14 -27.11 12.43 -65.42
C TRP A 14 -25.62 12.58 -65.13
N ILE A 15 -24.99 13.72 -65.36
CA ILE A 15 -23.61 14.00 -64.98
C ILE A 15 -23.49 14.12 -63.46
N LEU A 16 -24.45 14.80 -62.79
CA LEU A 16 -24.48 14.92 -61.34
C LEU A 16 -24.73 13.58 -60.64
N LEU A 17 -25.60 12.72 -61.24
CA LEU A 17 -25.83 11.37 -60.77
C LEU A 17 -24.60 10.48 -60.97
N GLY A 18 -23.90 10.64 -62.12
CA GLY A 18 -22.65 9.94 -62.39
C GLY A 18 -21.50 10.34 -61.43
N LEU A 19 -21.38 11.64 -61.11
CA LEU A 19 -20.45 12.17 -60.11
C LEU A 19 -20.79 11.70 -58.69
N LEU A 20 -22.07 11.57 -58.37
CA LEU A 20 -22.54 11.07 -57.05
C LEU A 20 -22.26 9.58 -56.92
N ILE A 21 -22.43 8.79 -58.00
CA ILE A 21 -22.08 7.36 -58.03
C ILE A 21 -20.57 7.16 -58.01
N LEU A 22 -19.77 8.00 -58.69
CA LEU A 22 -18.32 8.00 -58.65
C LEU A 22 -17.78 8.44 -57.27
N GLY A 23 -18.44 9.41 -56.60
CA GLY A 23 -18.15 9.83 -55.25
C GLY A 23 -18.47 8.72 -54.21
N LEU A 24 -19.57 8.01 -54.40
CA LEU A 24 -19.95 6.87 -53.56
C LEU A 24 -19.10 5.60 -53.87
N ALA A 25 -18.61 5.42 -55.11
CA ALA A 25 -17.73 4.33 -55.48
C ALA A 25 -16.25 4.62 -55.16
N GLY A 26 -15.88 5.90 -54.97
CA GLY A 26 -14.51 6.33 -54.61
C GLY A 26 -14.22 6.32 -53.11
N PHE A 27 -15.24 6.32 -52.27
CA PHE A 27 -15.10 5.90 -50.86
C PHE A 27 -15.25 4.40 -50.84
N GLY A 28 -14.11 3.72 -50.99
CA GLY A 28 -14.03 2.28 -50.97
C GLY A 28 -14.87 1.73 -49.84
N ALA A 29 -15.67 0.73 -50.17
CA ALA A 29 -16.18 -0.19 -49.20
C ALA A 29 -14.99 -0.86 -48.51
N VAL A 30 -14.43 -0.19 -47.51
CA VAL A 30 -13.64 -0.83 -46.47
C VAL A 30 -14.63 -1.77 -45.81
N ASN A 31 -14.38 -3.04 -45.88
CA ASN A 31 -15.15 -4.14 -45.33
C ASN A 31 -15.67 -3.82 -43.93
N PHE A 32 -16.90 -3.35 -43.80
CA PHE A 32 -17.61 -3.24 -42.53
C PHE A 32 -18.18 -4.59 -42.08
N GLY A 33 -17.34 -5.62 -42.09
CA GLY A 33 -17.75 -6.97 -41.72
C GLY A 33 -16.57 -7.86 -41.28
N GLY A 34 -15.37 -7.31 -41.16
CA GLY A 34 -14.23 -8.01 -40.58
C GLY A 34 -14.15 -7.75 -39.10
N SER A 35 -14.01 -8.79 -38.27
CA SER A 35 -13.64 -8.64 -36.88
C SER A 35 -12.36 -7.78 -36.80
N VAL A 36 -12.40 -6.70 -36.03
CA VAL A 36 -11.22 -5.85 -35.78
C VAL A 36 -10.24 -6.72 -34.98
N THR A 37 -9.17 -7.17 -35.62
CA THR A 37 -8.19 -8.09 -35.02
C THR A 37 -6.99 -7.38 -34.42
N SER A 38 -6.86 -6.06 -34.66
CA SER A 38 -5.74 -5.24 -34.19
C SER A 38 -6.24 -3.93 -33.58
N ILE A 39 -5.63 -3.52 -32.45
CA ILE A 39 -5.82 -2.20 -31.82
C ILE A 39 -4.82 -1.17 -32.35
N GLY A 40 -3.92 -1.56 -33.23
CA GLY A 40 -2.88 -0.70 -33.82
C GLY A 40 -1.69 -1.51 -34.30
N SER A 41 -0.59 -0.83 -34.61
CA SER A 41 0.66 -1.46 -35.01
C SER A 41 1.88 -0.72 -34.48
N VAL A 42 3.00 -1.44 -34.41
CA VAL A 42 4.33 -0.88 -34.20
C VAL A 42 5.20 -1.29 -35.41
N GLY A 43 5.49 -0.33 -36.28
CA GLY A 43 6.03 -0.63 -37.60
C GLY A 43 5.08 -1.53 -38.39
N ASP A 44 5.61 -2.62 -38.89
CA ASP A 44 4.84 -3.62 -39.69
C ASP A 44 4.14 -4.67 -38.79
N LYS A 45 4.32 -4.64 -37.46
CA LYS A 45 3.77 -5.63 -36.52
C LYS A 45 2.47 -5.14 -35.89
N ASP A 46 1.39 -5.90 -36.06
CA ASP A 46 0.08 -5.62 -35.49
C ASP A 46 0.05 -5.87 -33.98
N ILE A 47 -0.67 -5.01 -33.27
CA ILE A 47 -1.01 -5.19 -31.85
C ILE A 47 -2.37 -5.88 -31.79
N SER A 48 -2.41 -7.16 -31.43
CA SER A 48 -3.63 -7.96 -31.41
C SER A 48 -4.64 -7.46 -30.37
N THR A 49 -5.94 -7.39 -30.76
CA THR A 49 -7.05 -7.13 -29.83
C THR A 49 -7.08 -8.14 -28.69
N ASP A 50 -6.80 -9.42 -28.98
CA ASP A 50 -6.83 -10.48 -27.98
C ASP A 50 -5.66 -10.37 -26.98
N ALA A 51 -4.47 -9.98 -27.47
CA ALA A 51 -3.31 -9.75 -26.59
C ALA A 51 -3.59 -8.60 -25.61
N TYR A 52 -4.16 -7.50 -26.11
CA TYR A 52 -4.53 -6.36 -25.26
C TYR A 52 -5.63 -6.72 -24.26
N ALA A 53 -6.68 -7.43 -24.69
CA ALA A 53 -7.76 -7.87 -23.80
C ALA A 53 -7.25 -8.80 -22.70
N ARG A 54 -6.37 -9.76 -23.02
CA ARG A 54 -5.75 -10.65 -22.02
C ARG A 54 -4.88 -9.86 -21.02
N ALA A 55 -4.10 -8.91 -21.50
CA ALA A 55 -3.27 -8.07 -20.63
C ALA A 55 -4.13 -7.25 -19.66
N LEU A 56 -5.23 -6.65 -20.12
CA LEU A 56 -6.20 -5.96 -19.26
C LEU A 56 -6.83 -6.90 -18.22
N GLN A 57 -7.23 -8.09 -18.63
CA GLN A 57 -7.84 -9.07 -17.74
C GLN A 57 -6.86 -9.53 -16.64
N ASN A 58 -5.60 -9.73 -17.00
CA ASN A 58 -4.57 -10.13 -16.04
C ASN A 58 -4.29 -9.02 -15.02
N GLU A 59 -4.22 -7.77 -15.48
CA GLU A 59 -4.00 -6.62 -14.58
C GLU A 59 -5.20 -6.39 -13.65
N LEU A 60 -6.43 -6.55 -14.14
CA LEU A 60 -7.62 -6.48 -13.31
C LEU A 60 -7.62 -7.57 -12.23
N ARG A 61 -7.29 -8.82 -12.59
CA ARG A 61 -7.18 -9.91 -11.60
C ARG A 61 -6.09 -9.65 -10.55
N ALA A 62 -4.97 -9.05 -10.95
CA ALA A 62 -3.90 -8.69 -10.02
C ALA A 62 -4.39 -7.63 -9.01
N LEU A 63 -5.15 -6.64 -9.48
CA LEU A 63 -5.77 -5.64 -8.61
C LEU A 63 -6.85 -6.26 -7.70
N GLU A 64 -7.71 -7.13 -8.24
CA GLU A 64 -8.70 -7.87 -7.45
C GLU A 64 -8.06 -8.67 -6.32
N ALA A 65 -6.93 -9.34 -6.61
CA ALA A 65 -6.16 -10.07 -5.60
C ALA A 65 -5.56 -9.14 -4.53
N GLN A 66 -5.13 -7.94 -4.93
CA GLN A 66 -4.54 -6.95 -4.02
C GLN A 66 -5.59 -6.30 -3.11
N PHE A 67 -6.78 -5.99 -3.64
CA PHE A 67 -7.85 -5.29 -2.90
C PHE A 67 -8.87 -6.23 -2.26
N GLY A 68 -8.82 -7.53 -2.57
CA GLY A 68 -9.73 -8.55 -2.03
C GLY A 68 -11.19 -8.42 -2.50
N GLN A 69 -11.46 -7.65 -3.55
CA GLN A 69 -12.80 -7.43 -4.12
C GLN A 69 -12.74 -7.33 -5.65
N THR A 70 -13.86 -7.60 -6.31
CA THR A 70 -13.98 -7.43 -7.76
C THR A 70 -13.88 -5.95 -8.14
N ILE A 71 -13.03 -5.64 -9.11
CA ILE A 71 -12.79 -4.27 -9.59
C ILE A 71 -13.22 -4.16 -11.05
N THR A 72 -14.11 -3.21 -11.35
CA THR A 72 -14.52 -2.91 -12.72
C THR A 72 -13.42 -2.14 -13.48
N LEU A 73 -13.42 -2.21 -14.81
CA LEU A 73 -12.46 -1.45 -15.61
C LEU A 73 -12.60 0.06 -15.39
N GLU A 74 -13.80 0.55 -15.10
CA GLU A 74 -14.05 1.96 -14.79
C GLU A 74 -13.34 2.37 -13.48
N GLN A 75 -13.50 1.57 -12.42
CA GLN A 75 -12.79 1.78 -11.15
C GLN A 75 -11.27 1.69 -11.33
N ALA A 76 -10.80 0.69 -12.10
CA ALA A 76 -9.37 0.53 -12.40
C ALA A 76 -8.80 1.70 -13.24
N SER A 77 -9.64 2.43 -13.99
CA SER A 77 -9.21 3.58 -14.79
C SER A 77 -8.66 4.73 -13.93
N VAL A 78 -9.18 4.89 -12.70
CA VAL A 78 -8.69 5.88 -11.73
C VAL A 78 -7.21 5.62 -11.36
N PHE A 79 -6.78 4.36 -11.41
CA PHE A 79 -5.39 3.95 -11.18
C PHE A 79 -4.54 3.94 -12.47
N GLY A 80 -5.06 4.45 -13.59
CA GLY A 80 -4.35 4.53 -14.86
C GLY A 80 -4.06 3.18 -15.53
N VAL A 81 -4.80 2.13 -15.17
CA VAL A 81 -4.59 0.74 -15.65
C VAL A 81 -4.63 0.64 -17.16
N GLN A 82 -5.61 1.25 -17.81
CA GLN A 82 -5.77 1.20 -19.26
C GLN A 82 -4.54 1.73 -19.99
N GLN A 83 -4.01 2.87 -19.55
CA GLN A 83 -2.84 3.50 -20.14
C GLN A 83 -1.57 2.69 -19.90
N ARG A 84 -1.41 2.15 -18.69
CA ARG A 84 -0.27 1.31 -18.33
C ARG A 84 -0.23 0.03 -19.16
N VAL A 85 -1.35 -0.69 -19.26
CA VAL A 85 -1.46 -1.92 -20.06
C VAL A 85 -1.25 -1.64 -21.54
N LEU A 86 -1.82 -0.56 -22.08
CA LEU A 86 -1.60 -0.17 -23.47
C LEU A 86 -0.11 0.10 -23.74
N SER A 87 0.54 0.88 -22.89
CA SER A 87 1.98 1.17 -23.00
C SER A 87 2.82 -0.10 -22.93
N GLN A 88 2.46 -1.03 -22.05
CA GLN A 88 3.14 -2.32 -21.92
C GLN A 88 3.01 -3.17 -23.18
N VAL A 89 1.82 -3.30 -23.74
CA VAL A 89 1.60 -4.11 -24.96
C VAL A 89 2.29 -3.47 -26.17
N VAL A 90 2.27 -2.15 -26.30
CA VAL A 90 3.02 -1.41 -27.33
C VAL A 90 4.52 -1.67 -27.20
N LEU A 91 5.07 -1.60 -25.98
CA LEU A 91 6.49 -1.88 -25.73
C LEU A 91 6.86 -3.33 -26.07
N GLN A 92 6.03 -4.29 -25.66
CA GLN A 92 6.24 -5.71 -26.00
C GLN A 92 6.29 -5.92 -27.51
N THR A 93 5.31 -5.38 -28.24
CA THR A 93 5.25 -5.47 -29.71
C THR A 93 6.46 -4.80 -30.37
N ALA A 94 6.93 -3.66 -29.82
CA ALA A 94 8.12 -2.98 -30.31
C ALA A 94 9.39 -3.83 -30.16
N LEU A 95 9.56 -4.46 -29.01
CA LEU A 95 10.71 -5.33 -28.73
C LEU A 95 10.67 -6.61 -29.58
N GLU A 96 9.49 -7.17 -29.79
CA GLU A 96 9.32 -8.32 -30.70
C GLU A 96 9.65 -7.97 -32.15
N ALA A 97 9.15 -6.83 -32.64
CA ALA A 97 9.47 -6.35 -33.98
C ALA A 97 10.98 -6.09 -34.12
N GLU A 98 11.64 -5.60 -33.08
CA GLU A 98 13.10 -5.42 -33.09
C GLU A 98 13.85 -6.75 -33.07
N ALA A 99 13.42 -7.72 -32.25
CA ALA A 99 14.01 -9.05 -32.22
C ALA A 99 13.95 -9.72 -33.61
N GLU A 100 12.80 -9.66 -34.28
CA GLU A 100 12.63 -10.15 -35.65
C GLU A 100 13.53 -9.41 -36.66
N ARG A 101 13.60 -8.07 -36.56
CA ARG A 101 14.43 -7.24 -37.45
C ARG A 101 15.92 -7.59 -37.39
N ILE A 102 16.43 -7.88 -36.19
CA ILE A 102 17.85 -8.26 -36.00
C ILE A 102 18.09 -9.77 -36.24
N GLY A 103 17.03 -10.54 -36.53
CA GLY A 103 17.11 -11.97 -36.77
C GLY A 103 17.31 -12.81 -35.49
N LEU A 104 16.93 -12.27 -34.34
CA LEU A 104 16.95 -12.99 -33.06
C LEU A 104 15.78 -13.97 -33.03
N SER A 105 16.05 -15.26 -33.01
CA SER A 105 15.04 -16.31 -32.90
C SER A 105 15.48 -17.39 -31.92
N VAL A 106 14.49 -18.06 -31.34
CA VAL A 106 14.67 -19.12 -30.34
C VAL A 106 14.29 -20.47 -30.98
N GLY A 107 15.15 -21.47 -30.81
CA GLY A 107 14.93 -22.80 -31.35
C GLY A 107 13.87 -23.61 -30.59
N ASP A 108 13.27 -24.62 -31.23
CA ASP A 108 12.23 -25.46 -30.62
C ASP A 108 12.70 -26.17 -29.34
N ALA A 109 14.01 -26.48 -29.25
CA ALA A 109 14.58 -27.09 -28.05
C ALA A 109 14.54 -26.17 -26.83
N ASP A 110 14.76 -24.89 -27.05
CA ASP A 110 14.71 -23.88 -25.97
C ASP A 110 13.25 -23.58 -25.56
N VAL A 111 12.34 -23.50 -26.55
CA VAL A 111 10.89 -23.39 -26.29
C VAL A 111 10.40 -24.58 -25.44
N ALA A 112 10.80 -25.81 -25.82
CA ALA A 112 10.43 -27.00 -25.07
C ALA A 112 10.97 -27.00 -23.64
N LYS A 113 12.17 -26.45 -23.43
CA LYS A 113 12.75 -26.28 -22.09
C LYS A 113 11.96 -25.28 -21.25
N GLU A 114 11.59 -24.13 -21.83
CA GLU A 114 10.79 -23.13 -21.12
C GLU A 114 9.40 -23.69 -20.77
N LEU A 115 8.76 -24.43 -21.67
CA LEU A 115 7.48 -25.10 -21.38
C LEU A 115 7.55 -26.07 -20.20
N GLN A 116 8.68 -26.80 -20.06
CA GLN A 116 8.89 -27.72 -18.95
C GLN A 116 9.09 -27.02 -17.60
N ASN A 117 9.53 -25.77 -17.60
CA ASN A 117 9.76 -24.98 -16.40
C ASN A 117 8.48 -24.31 -15.87
N ILE A 118 7.36 -24.36 -16.60
CA ILE A 118 6.09 -23.74 -16.16
C ILE A 118 5.39 -24.68 -15.17
N PRO A 119 5.22 -24.27 -13.89
CA PRO A 119 4.66 -25.14 -12.83
C PRO A 119 3.24 -25.63 -13.14
N ALA A 120 2.42 -24.81 -13.84
CA ALA A 120 1.06 -25.17 -14.22
C ALA A 120 0.97 -26.39 -15.16
N PHE A 121 2.08 -26.77 -15.79
CA PHE A 121 2.18 -27.90 -16.70
C PHE A 121 2.80 -29.14 -16.04
N SER A 122 3.16 -29.06 -14.77
CA SER A 122 3.76 -30.18 -14.03
C SER A 122 2.69 -31.18 -13.56
N GLY A 123 3.02 -32.45 -13.60
CA GLY A 123 2.23 -33.53 -13.01
C GLY A 123 2.50 -33.68 -11.52
N PRO A 124 1.85 -34.64 -10.85
CA PRO A 124 2.05 -34.92 -9.43
C PRO A 124 3.48 -35.35 -9.07
N ASP A 125 4.25 -35.77 -10.07
CA ASP A 125 5.66 -36.18 -9.98
C ASP A 125 6.65 -35.01 -10.18
N GLY A 126 6.12 -33.78 -10.35
CA GLY A 126 6.91 -32.58 -10.65
C GLY A 126 7.48 -32.52 -12.06
N GLN A 127 7.16 -33.53 -12.93
CA GLN A 127 7.59 -33.54 -14.33
C GLN A 127 6.53 -32.94 -15.25
N PHE A 128 6.95 -32.50 -16.45
CA PHE A 128 6.02 -31.97 -17.44
C PHE A 128 4.95 -33.01 -17.82
N SER A 129 3.66 -32.60 -17.68
CA SER A 129 2.50 -33.40 -18.04
C SER A 129 1.81 -32.80 -19.27
N ARG A 130 1.79 -33.57 -20.38
CA ARG A 130 1.13 -33.12 -21.60
C ARG A 130 -0.39 -32.94 -21.43
N ASP A 131 -0.99 -33.70 -20.55
CA ASP A 131 -2.42 -33.56 -20.25
C ASP A 131 -2.73 -32.27 -19.48
N ASN A 132 -1.91 -31.93 -18.47
CA ASN A 132 -2.02 -30.66 -17.75
C ASN A 132 -1.74 -29.48 -18.70
N TYR A 133 -0.73 -29.59 -19.55
CA TYR A 133 -0.45 -28.59 -20.59
C TYR A 133 -1.67 -28.32 -21.47
N ARG A 134 -2.27 -29.37 -22.06
CA ARG A 134 -3.47 -29.22 -22.92
C ARG A 134 -4.65 -28.64 -22.16
N PHE A 135 -4.88 -29.11 -20.95
CA PHE A 135 -5.97 -28.62 -20.09
C PHE A 135 -5.81 -27.13 -19.77
N ALA A 136 -4.60 -26.72 -19.38
CA ALA A 136 -4.29 -25.32 -19.10
C ALA A 136 -4.48 -24.43 -20.34
N LEU A 137 -4.02 -24.87 -21.52
CA LEU A 137 -4.21 -24.13 -22.77
C LEU A 137 -5.69 -23.99 -23.16
N GLN A 138 -6.48 -25.05 -23.00
CA GLN A 138 -7.93 -25.01 -23.28
C GLN A 138 -8.63 -23.99 -22.39
N ASN A 139 -8.29 -23.96 -21.09
CA ASN A 139 -8.86 -23.00 -20.14
C ASN A 139 -8.43 -21.55 -20.47
N ALA A 140 -7.20 -21.37 -20.97
CA ALA A 140 -6.67 -20.08 -21.38
C ALA A 140 -7.04 -19.69 -22.83
N ARG A 141 -7.77 -20.54 -23.55
CA ARG A 141 -8.18 -20.35 -24.95
C ARG A 141 -7.01 -20.15 -25.92
N TYR A 142 -5.93 -20.94 -25.74
CA TYR A 142 -4.81 -21.01 -26.64
C TYR A 142 -4.80 -22.33 -27.41
N THR A 143 -4.32 -22.30 -28.66
CA THR A 143 -3.82 -23.50 -29.33
C THR A 143 -2.37 -23.78 -28.94
N GLU A 144 -1.90 -25.04 -29.07
CA GLU A 144 -0.49 -25.38 -28.78
C GLU A 144 0.47 -24.50 -29.62
N ALA A 145 0.18 -24.33 -30.91
CA ALA A 145 1.02 -23.54 -31.82
C ALA A 145 1.08 -22.04 -31.44
N GLU A 146 -0.05 -21.44 -31.08
CA GLU A 146 -0.08 -20.04 -30.67
C GLU A 146 0.67 -19.82 -29.35
N PHE A 147 0.55 -20.75 -28.41
CA PHE A 147 1.24 -20.68 -27.15
C PHE A 147 2.75 -20.85 -27.29
N GLU A 148 3.19 -21.85 -28.09
CA GLU A 148 4.60 -22.08 -28.39
C GLU A 148 5.22 -20.87 -29.11
N GLU A 149 4.48 -20.21 -30.00
CA GLU A 149 4.94 -18.98 -30.65
C GLU A 149 5.02 -17.80 -29.64
N THR A 150 4.07 -17.70 -28.73
CA THR A 150 4.12 -16.71 -27.64
C THR A 150 5.37 -16.91 -26.78
N ILE A 151 5.68 -18.15 -26.36
CA ILE A 151 6.88 -18.47 -25.60
C ILE A 151 8.16 -18.15 -26.40
N ARG A 152 8.18 -18.47 -27.72
CA ARG A 152 9.31 -18.13 -28.60
C ARG A 152 9.57 -16.62 -28.64
N ALA A 153 8.51 -15.84 -28.86
CA ALA A 153 8.59 -14.37 -28.90
C ALA A 153 9.01 -13.79 -27.54
N GLU A 154 8.47 -14.31 -26.44
CA GLU A 154 8.81 -13.89 -25.09
C GLU A 154 10.27 -14.19 -24.73
N THR A 155 10.74 -15.39 -25.07
CA THR A 155 12.14 -15.78 -24.84
C THR A 155 13.09 -14.94 -25.69
N ALA A 156 12.77 -14.69 -26.98
CA ALA A 156 13.55 -13.81 -27.84
C ALA A 156 13.62 -12.37 -27.28
N ARG A 157 12.49 -11.84 -26.81
CA ARG A 157 12.41 -10.52 -26.15
C ARG A 157 13.27 -10.47 -24.89
N THR A 158 13.19 -11.50 -24.05
CA THR A 158 14.01 -11.61 -22.82
C THR A 158 15.50 -11.65 -23.14
N LEU A 159 15.91 -12.39 -24.17
CA LEU A 159 17.29 -12.40 -24.64
C LEU A 159 17.75 -11.05 -25.19
N LEU A 160 16.89 -10.35 -25.94
CA LEU A 160 17.16 -9.00 -26.42
C LEU A 160 17.36 -8.04 -25.25
N GLN A 161 16.44 -8.06 -24.30
CA GLN A 161 16.50 -7.24 -23.08
C GLN A 161 17.77 -7.55 -22.27
N ALA A 162 18.06 -8.83 -22.01
CA ALA A 162 19.27 -9.25 -21.32
C ALA A 162 20.54 -8.78 -22.05
N GLY A 163 20.55 -8.82 -23.39
CA GLY A 163 21.66 -8.31 -24.19
C GLY A 163 21.90 -6.81 -24.05
N VAL A 164 20.83 -6.03 -23.88
CA VAL A 164 20.91 -4.56 -23.68
C VAL A 164 21.39 -4.21 -22.29
N ILE A 165 20.90 -4.91 -21.27
CA ILE A 165 21.18 -4.60 -19.86
C ILE A 165 22.39 -5.34 -19.30
N SER A 166 22.94 -6.33 -20.00
CA SER A 166 24.07 -7.11 -19.49
C SER A 166 25.40 -6.36 -19.60
N GLY A 167 26.30 -6.63 -18.66
CA GLY A 167 27.67 -6.10 -18.69
C GLY A 167 27.80 -4.64 -18.25
N ASN A 168 26.74 -4.05 -17.72
CA ASN A 168 26.79 -2.71 -17.15
C ASN A 168 27.43 -2.77 -15.77
N ALA A 169 28.56 -2.11 -15.60
CA ALA A 169 29.25 -1.96 -14.34
C ALA A 169 29.60 -0.49 -14.09
N ALA A 170 29.53 -0.08 -12.85
CA ALA A 170 30.05 1.23 -12.48
C ALA A 170 31.56 1.26 -12.63
N PRO A 171 32.15 2.38 -13.09
CA PRO A 171 33.59 2.54 -13.07
C PRO A 171 34.13 2.49 -11.64
N ASP A 172 35.21 1.70 -11.40
CA ASP A 172 35.81 1.57 -10.06
C ASP A 172 36.14 2.92 -9.42
N ALA A 173 36.67 3.87 -10.19
CA ALA A 173 36.99 5.21 -9.70
C ALA A 173 35.76 5.98 -9.18
N MET A 174 34.58 5.75 -9.75
CA MET A 174 33.34 6.34 -9.28
C MET A 174 32.89 5.68 -7.97
N ILE A 175 32.98 4.34 -7.89
CA ILE A 175 32.66 3.59 -6.68
C ILE A 175 33.58 4.02 -5.54
N ASP A 176 34.90 4.10 -5.78
CA ASP A 176 35.88 4.52 -4.78
C ASP A 176 35.62 5.95 -4.28
N GLN A 177 35.16 6.83 -5.15
CA GLN A 177 34.81 8.20 -4.76
C GLN A 177 33.52 8.22 -3.90
N LEU A 178 32.52 7.43 -4.26
CA LEU A 178 31.30 7.30 -3.46
C LEU A 178 31.61 6.66 -2.10
N LEU A 179 32.41 5.60 -2.06
CA LEU A 179 32.86 4.99 -0.82
C LEU A 179 33.62 5.99 0.06
N SER A 180 34.56 6.75 -0.53
CA SER A 180 35.28 7.79 0.19
C SER A 180 34.34 8.84 0.79
N TYR A 181 33.26 9.19 0.09
CA TYR A 181 32.26 10.12 0.57
C TYR A 181 31.37 9.54 1.68
N TYR A 182 30.83 8.32 1.49
CA TYR A 182 29.90 7.70 2.44
C TYR A 182 30.60 7.17 3.70
N LEU A 183 31.85 6.76 3.61
CA LEU A 183 32.61 6.15 4.68
C LEU A 183 33.67 7.09 5.30
N GLU A 184 33.74 8.37 4.84
CA GLU A 184 34.48 9.38 5.60
C GLU A 184 33.87 9.50 6.98
N ALA A 185 34.67 9.32 8.01
CA ALA A 185 34.24 9.47 9.38
C ALA A 185 34.77 10.77 9.97
N ARG A 186 34.03 11.38 10.86
CA ARG A 186 34.45 12.57 11.61
C ARG A 186 34.30 12.37 13.10
N HIS A 187 35.22 12.99 13.85
CA HIS A 187 35.00 13.23 15.27
C HIS A 187 34.36 14.59 15.41
N LEU A 188 33.21 14.65 16.07
CA LEU A 188 32.44 15.86 16.27
C LEU A 188 32.42 16.20 17.76
N GLU A 189 32.88 17.39 18.11
CA GLU A 189 32.69 18.01 19.41
C GLU A 189 31.39 18.82 19.34
N LEU A 190 30.40 18.48 20.18
CA LEU A 190 29.14 19.19 20.28
C LEU A 190 29.08 19.91 21.62
N THR A 191 28.92 21.23 21.58
CA THR A 191 28.63 22.02 22.77
C THR A 191 27.15 22.36 22.78
N THR A 192 26.39 21.76 23.70
CA THR A 192 24.96 21.99 23.84
C THR A 192 24.70 23.06 24.88
N LEU A 193 23.93 24.07 24.49
CA LEU A 193 23.47 25.17 25.35
C LEU A 193 21.96 25.15 25.42
N THR A 194 21.44 25.27 26.66
CA THR A 194 20.01 25.22 26.98
C THR A 194 19.60 26.42 27.81
N SER A 195 18.34 26.50 28.20
CA SER A 195 17.84 27.51 29.12
C SER A 195 18.56 27.50 30.47
N ASP A 196 19.14 26.36 30.89
CA ASP A 196 19.86 26.23 32.17
C ASP A 196 21.21 26.97 32.15
N ASP A 197 21.77 27.22 30.96
CA ASP A 197 23.08 27.87 30.78
C ASP A 197 22.98 29.39 30.74
N VAL A 198 21.76 29.95 30.70
CA VAL A 198 21.52 31.40 30.64
C VAL A 198 20.77 31.90 31.91
N ILE A 199 21.21 33.03 32.41
CA ILE A 199 20.52 33.67 33.53
C ILE A 199 19.46 34.63 32.99
N MET A 200 18.22 34.14 32.93
CA MET A 200 17.09 35.00 32.60
C MET A 200 16.67 35.83 33.79
N THR A 201 16.50 37.13 33.61
CA THR A 201 15.87 37.97 34.61
C THR A 201 14.39 37.58 34.69
N ALA A 202 13.92 37.19 35.86
CA ALA A 202 12.53 36.79 36.11
C ALA A 202 11.50 37.95 36.00
N ALA A 203 11.86 39.05 35.34
CA ALA A 203 10.93 40.15 35.10
C ALA A 203 9.96 39.76 33.98
N LEU A 204 8.67 39.84 34.28
CA LEU A 204 7.64 39.70 33.26
C LEU A 204 7.83 40.78 32.19
N PRO A 205 7.56 40.46 30.93
CA PRO A 205 7.61 41.44 29.83
C PRO A 205 6.65 42.60 30.11
N SER A 206 7.03 43.80 29.69
CA SER A 206 6.13 44.95 29.73
C SER A 206 5.01 44.83 28.68
N ASP A 207 3.92 45.58 28.87
CA ASP A 207 2.83 45.61 27.89
C ASP A 207 3.29 46.08 26.51
N ASP A 208 4.24 47.01 26.43
CA ASP A 208 4.81 47.47 25.15
C ASP A 208 5.62 46.36 24.45
N GLU A 209 6.35 45.53 25.18
CA GLU A 209 7.09 44.41 24.63
C GLU A 209 6.14 43.29 24.12
N LEU A 210 5.07 43.03 24.89
CA LEU A 210 4.05 42.05 24.48
C LEU A 210 3.33 42.51 23.23
N GLN A 211 2.93 43.78 23.17
CA GLN A 211 2.27 44.34 21.99
C GLN A 211 3.19 44.28 20.76
N ALA A 212 4.47 44.65 20.91
CA ALA A 212 5.43 44.59 19.81
C ALA A 212 5.62 43.14 19.30
N HIS A 213 5.78 42.18 20.20
CA HIS A 213 5.92 40.77 19.84
C HIS A 213 4.66 40.22 19.13
N TYR A 214 3.49 40.57 19.63
CA TYR A 214 2.22 40.22 19.02
C TYR A 214 2.08 40.81 17.62
N ASP A 215 2.41 42.09 17.42
CA ASP A 215 2.32 42.76 16.12
C ASP A 215 3.33 42.21 15.13
N ASP A 216 4.55 41.86 15.56
CA ASP A 216 5.59 41.28 14.74
C ASP A 216 5.28 39.83 14.32
N ASN A 217 4.47 39.12 15.11
CA ASN A 217 4.09 37.72 14.88
C ASN A 217 2.56 37.55 14.67
N ILE A 218 1.88 38.57 14.17
CA ILE A 218 0.42 38.62 14.05
C ILE A 218 -0.17 37.43 13.29
N ASP A 219 0.56 36.89 12.31
CA ASP A 219 0.13 35.72 11.53
C ASP A 219 0.00 34.44 12.37
N GLN A 220 0.84 34.28 13.41
CA GLN A 220 0.78 33.14 14.33
C GLN A 220 -0.46 33.22 15.23
N TYR A 221 -0.91 34.42 15.54
CA TYR A 221 -2.06 34.72 16.40
C TYR A 221 -3.34 34.97 15.61
N THR A 222 -3.29 34.75 14.27
CA THR A 222 -4.46 34.94 13.41
C THR A 222 -5.21 33.61 13.26
N GLN A 223 -6.48 33.60 13.71
CA GLN A 223 -7.38 32.48 13.44
C GLN A 223 -7.64 32.40 11.93
N PRO A 224 -7.59 31.20 11.32
CA PRO A 224 -7.93 31.06 9.91
C PRO A 224 -9.41 31.40 9.66
N GLU A 225 -9.74 31.66 8.42
CA GLU A 225 -11.14 31.70 7.99
C GLU A 225 -11.83 30.39 8.35
N ARG A 226 -13.03 30.49 8.95
CA ARG A 226 -13.78 29.32 9.41
C ARG A 226 -15.26 29.44 9.07
N LYS A 227 -15.84 28.32 8.67
CA LYS A 227 -17.28 28.20 8.44
C LYS A 227 -17.98 27.97 9.78
N LYS A 228 -18.98 28.77 10.07
CA LYS A 228 -19.89 28.51 11.18
C LYS A 228 -20.95 27.54 10.69
N ILE A 229 -20.95 26.33 11.22
CA ILE A 229 -21.82 25.22 10.81
C ILE A 229 -22.62 24.76 12.02
N THR A 230 -23.95 24.82 11.91
CA THR A 230 -24.84 24.10 12.82
C THR A 230 -25.01 22.68 12.30
N TYR A 231 -24.88 21.69 13.16
CA TYR A 231 -25.06 20.29 12.80
C TYR A 231 -26.01 19.58 13.77
N ALA A 232 -26.71 18.58 13.26
CA ALA A 232 -27.48 17.60 14.03
C ALA A 232 -26.81 16.24 13.82
N ILE A 233 -26.56 15.50 14.90
CA ILE A 233 -25.88 14.20 14.87
C ILE A 233 -26.59 13.18 15.76
N LEU A 234 -26.62 11.92 15.31
CA LEU A 234 -27.08 10.78 16.07
C LEU A 234 -26.13 9.61 15.83
N THR A 235 -25.42 9.19 16.86
CA THR A 235 -24.48 8.07 16.80
C THR A 235 -25.03 6.84 17.53
N PRO A 236 -24.58 5.62 17.20
CA PRO A 236 -24.97 4.42 17.95
C PRO A 236 -24.72 4.55 19.45
N GLU A 237 -23.62 5.15 19.87
CA GLU A 237 -23.23 5.36 21.26
C GLU A 237 -24.28 6.18 22.03
N MET A 238 -24.89 7.19 21.38
CA MET A 238 -25.89 8.06 22.01
C MET A 238 -27.21 7.36 22.36
N ILE A 239 -27.48 6.21 21.75
CA ILE A 239 -28.73 5.48 21.96
C ILE A 239 -28.53 4.09 22.56
N LEU A 240 -27.29 3.68 22.89
CA LEU A 240 -26.99 2.37 23.47
C LEU A 240 -27.82 2.10 24.74
N ASP A 241 -27.98 3.09 25.61
CA ASP A 241 -28.74 2.97 26.85
C ASP A 241 -30.25 2.77 26.64
N GLN A 242 -30.74 3.03 25.43
CA GLN A 242 -32.14 2.87 25.04
C GLN A 242 -32.42 1.51 24.38
N VAL A 243 -31.34 0.75 24.10
CA VAL A 243 -31.43 -0.56 23.43
C VAL A 243 -31.66 -1.66 24.47
N GLU A 244 -32.81 -2.32 24.39
CA GLU A 244 -33.09 -3.48 25.21
C GLU A 244 -32.79 -4.78 24.44
N ILE A 245 -31.93 -5.63 25.00
CA ILE A 245 -31.63 -6.98 24.50
C ILE A 245 -32.10 -7.98 25.53
N SER A 246 -32.99 -8.90 25.12
CA SER A 246 -33.49 -9.94 26.02
C SER A 246 -32.41 -11.02 26.26
N ASP A 247 -32.46 -11.64 27.45
CA ASP A 247 -31.56 -12.77 27.79
C ASP A 247 -31.71 -13.92 26.80
N GLU A 248 -32.91 -14.12 26.21
CA GLU A 248 -33.18 -15.13 25.20
C GLU A 248 -32.40 -14.84 23.90
N THR A 249 -32.26 -13.55 23.51
CA THR A 249 -31.46 -13.14 22.34
C THR A 249 -29.98 -13.29 22.62
N LEU A 250 -29.50 -12.94 23.81
CA LEU A 250 -28.13 -13.15 24.24
C LEU A 250 -27.76 -14.64 24.22
N GLN A 251 -28.62 -15.49 24.77
CA GLN A 251 -28.39 -16.93 24.77
C GLN A 251 -28.34 -17.50 23.35
N ALA A 252 -29.26 -17.08 22.47
CA ALA A 252 -29.27 -17.49 21.08
C ALA A 252 -27.99 -17.06 20.33
N SER A 253 -27.46 -15.86 20.61
CA SER A 253 -26.22 -15.40 20.05
C SER A 253 -25.01 -16.19 20.57
N TYR A 254 -24.97 -16.52 21.87
CA TYR A 254 -23.99 -17.41 22.45
C TYR A 254 -23.99 -18.78 21.78
N ASP A 255 -25.16 -19.37 21.63
CA ASP A 255 -25.32 -20.70 21.03
C ASP A 255 -24.91 -20.70 19.54
N ALA A 256 -25.16 -19.61 18.82
CA ALA A 256 -24.77 -19.45 17.43
C ALA A 256 -23.22 -19.23 17.25
N ARG A 257 -22.57 -18.70 18.26
CA ARG A 257 -21.13 -18.40 18.29
C ARG A 257 -20.36 -19.34 19.24
N ARG A 258 -20.93 -20.52 19.50
CA ARG A 258 -20.37 -21.48 20.48
C ARG A 258 -18.93 -21.83 20.19
N ASP A 259 -18.53 -21.97 18.93
CA ASP A 259 -17.16 -22.27 18.51
C ASP A 259 -16.14 -21.18 18.88
N GLU A 260 -16.60 -19.93 19.10
CA GLU A 260 -15.74 -18.85 19.59
C GLU A 260 -15.51 -18.92 21.09
N PHE A 261 -16.54 -19.35 21.84
CA PHE A 261 -16.54 -19.39 23.30
C PHE A 261 -16.15 -20.74 23.90
N GLU A 262 -16.31 -21.82 23.14
CA GLU A 262 -15.97 -23.19 23.56
C GLU A 262 -14.92 -23.75 22.60
N GLN A 263 -13.65 -23.46 22.84
CA GLN A 263 -12.56 -24.01 22.06
C GLN A 263 -12.12 -25.34 22.68
N PRO A 264 -12.23 -26.46 21.95
CA PRO A 264 -11.79 -27.75 22.48
C PRO A 264 -10.28 -27.79 22.65
N GLU A 265 -9.82 -28.71 23.50
CA GLU A 265 -8.40 -29.04 23.60
C GLU A 265 -7.86 -29.45 22.23
N ARG A 266 -6.67 -28.93 21.88
CA ARG A 266 -5.97 -29.24 20.62
C ARG A 266 -4.55 -29.69 20.90
N ARG A 267 -4.03 -30.49 19.99
CA ARG A 267 -2.65 -30.97 20.02
C ARG A 267 -1.93 -30.50 18.77
N LEU A 268 -0.71 -29.99 18.92
CA LEU A 268 0.20 -29.81 17.79
C LEU A 268 0.88 -31.16 17.53
N LEU A 269 0.66 -31.74 16.37
CA LEU A 269 1.06 -33.12 16.07
C LEU A 269 1.96 -33.20 14.84
N ASP A 270 2.99 -34.04 14.94
CA ASP A 270 3.67 -34.57 13.77
C ASP A 270 3.20 -36.00 13.51
N ARG A 271 3.02 -36.39 12.26
CA ARG A 271 2.62 -37.72 11.84
C ARG A 271 3.63 -38.35 10.90
N LEU A 272 4.17 -39.51 11.27
CA LEU A 272 5.07 -40.28 10.42
C LEU A 272 4.41 -41.61 10.04
N VAL A 273 4.08 -41.78 8.75
CA VAL A 273 3.38 -42.95 8.21
C VAL A 273 4.40 -44.07 7.87
N PHE A 274 4.04 -45.32 8.05
CA PHE A 274 4.85 -46.49 7.80
C PHE A 274 4.17 -47.48 6.84
N ALA A 275 4.97 -48.35 6.19
CA ALA A 275 4.47 -49.29 5.22
C ALA A 275 3.56 -50.38 5.84
N ASN A 276 3.80 -50.75 7.11
CA ASN A 276 2.98 -51.68 7.87
C ASN A 276 3.15 -51.44 9.39
N ALA A 277 2.26 -52.05 10.18
CA ALA A 277 2.18 -51.85 11.62
C ALA A 277 3.38 -52.46 12.37
N GLU A 278 3.98 -53.56 11.87
CA GLU A 278 5.11 -54.20 12.51
C GLU A 278 6.35 -53.27 12.47
N VAL A 279 6.63 -52.65 11.33
CA VAL A 279 7.73 -51.68 11.19
C VAL A 279 7.48 -50.44 12.04
N ALA A 280 6.26 -49.94 12.09
CA ALA A 280 5.93 -48.80 12.95
C ALA A 280 6.14 -49.12 14.44
N ALA A 281 5.72 -50.30 14.91
CA ALA A 281 5.91 -50.76 16.28
C ALA A 281 7.39 -50.96 16.61
N GLU A 282 8.21 -51.49 15.69
CA GLU A 282 9.66 -51.63 15.86
C GLU A 282 10.30 -50.25 16.07
N LYS A 283 9.94 -49.27 15.22
CA LYS A 283 10.47 -47.91 15.33
C LYS A 283 10.01 -47.18 16.59
N LEU A 284 8.79 -47.40 17.05
CA LEU A 284 8.32 -46.89 18.33
C LEU A 284 9.15 -47.47 19.49
N ALA A 285 9.49 -48.79 19.46
CA ALA A 285 10.32 -49.41 20.46
C ALA A 285 11.76 -48.85 20.46
N GLU A 286 12.33 -48.55 19.28
CA GLU A 286 13.64 -47.89 19.16
C GLU A 286 13.61 -46.49 19.77
N ILE A 287 12.55 -45.70 19.52
CA ILE A 287 12.36 -44.35 20.12
C ILE A 287 12.25 -44.51 21.64
N SER A 288 11.39 -45.41 22.12
CA SER A 288 11.12 -45.60 23.54
C SER A 288 12.36 -46.07 24.32
N SER A 289 13.28 -46.78 23.65
CA SER A 289 14.56 -47.20 24.23
C SER A 289 15.66 -46.14 24.14
N GLY A 290 15.43 -45.05 23.47
CA GLY A 290 16.40 -43.98 23.20
C GLY A 290 17.43 -44.35 22.12
N ALA A 291 17.22 -45.45 21.36
CA ALA A 291 18.13 -45.86 20.27
C ALA A 291 18.02 -44.91 19.04
N THR A 292 16.90 -44.27 18.88
CA THR A 292 16.68 -43.25 17.83
C THR A 292 15.71 -42.17 18.33
N SER A 293 15.51 -41.08 17.56
CA SER A 293 14.49 -40.07 17.83
C SER A 293 13.50 -40.00 16.68
N PHE A 294 12.35 -39.36 16.90
CA PHE A 294 11.35 -39.14 15.87
C PHE A 294 11.93 -38.33 14.72
N GLU A 295 12.68 -37.27 15.01
CA GLU A 295 13.36 -36.41 14.03
C GLU A 295 14.39 -37.17 13.20
N ALA A 296 15.13 -38.09 13.86
CA ALA A 296 16.12 -38.91 13.16
C ALA A 296 15.43 -39.85 12.14
N LEU A 297 14.23 -40.37 12.47
CA LEU A 297 13.45 -41.20 11.56
C LEU A 297 12.87 -40.39 10.39
N VAL A 298 12.43 -39.15 10.64
CA VAL A 298 11.97 -38.23 9.61
C VAL A 298 13.12 -37.93 8.64
N THR A 299 14.27 -37.52 9.17
CA THR A 299 15.47 -37.20 8.37
C THR A 299 16.00 -38.40 7.60
N ALA A 300 15.99 -39.60 8.18
CA ALA A 300 16.43 -40.82 7.51
C ALA A 300 15.60 -41.20 6.28
N ARG A 301 14.39 -40.62 6.14
CA ARG A 301 13.52 -40.79 4.98
C ARG A 301 13.63 -39.63 3.97
N GLY A 302 14.53 -38.68 4.21
CA GLY A 302 14.70 -37.49 3.36
C GLY A 302 13.61 -36.44 3.56
N LEU A 303 12.85 -36.52 4.68
CA LEU A 303 11.80 -35.58 5.05
C LEU A 303 12.33 -34.57 6.07
N SER A 304 11.69 -33.39 6.10
CA SER A 304 11.84 -32.41 7.17
C SER A 304 10.66 -32.50 8.15
N LEU A 305 10.76 -31.87 9.32
CA LEU A 305 9.66 -31.83 10.30
C LEU A 305 8.43 -31.11 9.71
N LEU A 306 8.62 -30.13 8.81
CA LEU A 306 7.52 -29.44 8.12
C LEU A 306 6.71 -30.38 7.20
N ASP A 307 7.34 -31.46 6.68
CA ASP A 307 6.65 -32.43 5.82
C ASP A 307 5.75 -33.40 6.59
N VAL A 308 5.92 -33.48 7.90
CA VAL A 308 5.18 -34.38 8.80
C VAL A 308 4.29 -33.63 9.79
N ASP A 309 4.38 -32.30 9.83
CA ASP A 309 3.56 -31.43 10.67
C ASP A 309 2.09 -31.46 10.22
N MET A 310 1.19 -31.69 11.17
CA MET A 310 -0.27 -31.65 10.96
C MET A 310 -0.89 -30.34 11.47
N GLY A 311 -0.12 -29.47 12.08
CA GLY A 311 -0.63 -28.30 12.78
C GLY A 311 -1.38 -28.66 14.06
N ASP A 312 -2.35 -27.82 14.42
CA ASP A 312 -3.24 -28.05 15.56
C ASP A 312 -4.44 -28.93 15.16
N VAL A 313 -4.62 -29.99 15.92
CA VAL A 313 -5.60 -31.04 15.65
C VAL A 313 -6.50 -31.20 16.86
N THR A 314 -7.81 -31.27 16.65
CA THR A 314 -8.78 -31.63 17.68
C THR A 314 -8.92 -33.14 17.83
N ARG A 315 -9.50 -33.60 18.94
CA ARG A 315 -9.78 -35.02 19.16
C ARG A 315 -10.66 -35.62 18.04
N SER A 316 -11.57 -34.84 17.49
CA SER A 316 -12.50 -35.26 16.41
C SER A 316 -11.82 -35.39 15.05
N ASP A 317 -10.69 -34.77 14.82
CA ASP A 317 -9.95 -34.84 13.55
C ASP A 317 -9.11 -36.13 13.44
N LEU A 318 -8.98 -36.87 14.54
CA LEU A 318 -8.25 -38.12 14.61
C LEU A 318 -9.22 -39.31 14.59
N ALA A 319 -8.98 -40.28 13.68
CA ALA A 319 -9.79 -41.48 13.56
C ALA A 319 -9.41 -42.48 14.67
N ASP A 320 -8.27 -43.15 14.51
CA ASP A 320 -7.73 -44.12 15.46
C ASP A 320 -6.69 -43.47 16.38
N GLY A 321 -6.70 -43.82 17.66
CA GLY A 321 -5.69 -43.36 18.61
C GLY A 321 -5.91 -41.99 19.22
N ALA A 322 -7.05 -41.31 18.94
CA ALA A 322 -7.34 -39.99 19.48
C ALA A 322 -7.17 -39.92 21.01
N ASP A 323 -7.73 -40.88 21.75
CA ASP A 323 -7.62 -40.92 23.22
C ASP A 323 -6.18 -41.07 23.68
N ALA A 324 -5.41 -41.97 23.07
CA ALA A 324 -4.02 -42.20 23.45
C ALA A 324 -3.12 -40.97 23.10
N ILE A 325 -3.40 -40.24 22.01
CA ILE A 325 -2.66 -39.05 21.64
C ILE A 325 -2.99 -37.89 22.59
N PHE A 326 -4.25 -37.74 22.97
CA PHE A 326 -4.69 -36.65 23.85
C PHE A 326 -4.34 -36.93 25.33
N ASP A 327 -4.13 -38.20 25.72
CA ASP A 327 -3.66 -38.59 27.07
C ASP A 327 -2.13 -38.55 27.21
N SER A 328 -1.39 -38.35 26.11
CA SER A 328 0.09 -38.30 26.14
C SER A 328 0.61 -36.88 26.47
N ASN A 329 1.85 -36.82 26.96
CA ASN A 329 2.51 -35.59 27.32
C ASN A 329 3.23 -34.97 26.11
N LEU A 330 3.71 -33.74 26.31
CA LEU A 330 4.59 -33.08 25.37
C LEU A 330 5.81 -33.95 25.06
N ASP A 331 6.21 -34.03 23.80
CA ASP A 331 7.31 -34.82 23.23
C ASP A 331 7.09 -36.33 23.24
N ASP A 332 5.97 -36.84 23.75
CA ASP A 332 5.66 -38.27 23.66
C ASP A 332 5.39 -38.66 22.19
N VAL A 333 5.90 -39.88 21.84
CA VAL A 333 5.59 -40.52 20.55
C VAL A 333 4.71 -41.72 20.79
N VAL A 334 3.54 -41.74 20.18
CA VAL A 334 2.51 -42.76 20.37
C VAL A 334 2.05 -43.38 19.05
N GLY A 335 1.54 -44.60 19.13
CA GLY A 335 1.09 -45.39 17.99
C GLY A 335 1.56 -46.84 18.06
N PRO A 336 1.58 -47.59 16.93
CA PRO A 336 1.09 -47.19 15.64
C PRO A 336 -0.47 -47.18 15.58
N PHE A 337 -1.02 -46.14 14.98
CA PHE A 337 -2.47 -46.03 14.73
C PHE A 337 -2.74 -46.10 13.22
N ASN A 338 -3.89 -46.67 12.83
CA ASN A 338 -4.24 -46.77 11.43
C ASN A 338 -4.74 -45.43 10.91
N THR A 339 -4.24 -45.03 9.76
CA THR A 339 -4.73 -43.85 9.00
C THR A 339 -5.04 -44.24 7.56
N ASP A 340 -5.70 -43.37 6.82
CA ASP A 340 -5.97 -43.57 5.39
C ASP A 340 -4.69 -43.71 4.54
N LEU A 341 -3.54 -43.22 5.06
CA LEU A 341 -2.24 -43.32 4.43
C LEU A 341 -1.42 -44.51 4.87
N GLY A 342 -1.91 -45.28 5.86
CA GLY A 342 -1.23 -46.43 6.50
C GLY A 342 -1.00 -46.22 7.98
N PRO A 343 -0.36 -47.20 8.65
CA PRO A 343 -0.03 -47.11 10.07
C PRO A 343 0.92 -45.96 10.35
N ALA A 344 0.64 -45.12 11.36
CA ALA A 344 1.42 -43.94 11.68
C ALA A 344 1.79 -43.85 13.16
N LEU A 345 2.94 -43.25 13.41
CA LEU A 345 3.34 -42.76 14.73
C LEU A 345 3.06 -41.25 14.78
N TYR A 346 2.63 -40.82 15.96
CA TYR A 346 2.37 -39.42 16.23
C TYR A 346 3.30 -38.91 17.33
N ARG A 347 3.86 -37.70 17.13
CA ARG A 347 4.58 -36.99 18.17
C ARG A 347 3.77 -35.78 18.59
N VAL A 348 3.63 -35.58 19.90
CA VAL A 348 2.96 -34.40 20.46
C VAL A 348 3.96 -33.27 20.63
N ASN A 349 3.87 -32.24 19.79
CA ASN A 349 4.75 -31.06 19.81
C ASN A 349 4.24 -29.96 20.74
N GLY A 350 2.94 -29.95 21.05
CA GLY A 350 2.33 -28.95 21.90
C GLY A 350 0.96 -29.36 22.37
N VAL A 351 0.56 -28.81 23.50
CA VAL A 351 -0.77 -28.96 24.11
C VAL A 351 -1.39 -27.58 24.19
N ILE A 352 -2.57 -27.42 23.61
CA ILE A 352 -3.39 -26.23 23.71
C ILE A 352 -4.62 -26.62 24.51
N ASP A 353 -4.66 -26.18 25.76
CA ASP A 353 -5.76 -26.49 26.67
C ASP A 353 -7.09 -25.96 26.14
N ALA A 354 -8.16 -26.71 26.44
CA ALA A 354 -9.52 -26.26 26.13
C ALA A 354 -9.81 -24.91 26.82
N GLN A 355 -10.38 -23.99 26.07
CA GLN A 355 -10.82 -22.70 26.60
C GLN A 355 -12.35 -22.63 26.49
N THR A 356 -13.01 -22.42 27.63
CA THR A 356 -14.46 -22.26 27.67
C THR A 356 -14.78 -20.95 28.38
N THR A 357 -15.38 -20.01 27.64
CA THR A 357 -16.00 -18.81 28.19
C THR A 357 -17.47 -19.12 28.39
N THR A 358 -17.92 -19.12 29.62
CA THR A 358 -19.33 -19.42 29.91
C THR A 358 -20.24 -18.30 29.40
N PHE A 359 -21.55 -18.61 29.25
CA PHE A 359 -22.55 -17.59 28.88
C PHE A 359 -22.51 -16.37 29.81
N ASP A 360 -22.39 -16.59 31.12
CA ASP A 360 -22.35 -15.49 32.09
C ASP A 360 -21.11 -14.59 31.89
N GLU A 361 -19.97 -15.14 31.49
CA GLU A 361 -18.74 -14.39 31.20
C GLU A 361 -18.79 -13.70 29.84
N ALA A 362 -19.43 -14.32 28.84
CA ALA A 362 -19.59 -13.76 27.50
C ALA A 362 -20.70 -12.70 27.40
N ARG A 363 -21.60 -12.65 28.41
CA ARG A 363 -22.83 -11.85 28.39
C ARG A 363 -22.59 -10.38 28.06
N ASP A 364 -21.62 -9.76 28.72
CA ASP A 364 -21.36 -8.33 28.53
C ASP A 364 -20.79 -8.03 27.13
N ILE A 365 -19.98 -8.92 26.59
CA ILE A 365 -19.43 -8.82 25.22
C ILE A 365 -20.56 -8.97 24.20
N LEU A 366 -21.40 -10.01 24.37
CA LEU A 366 -22.56 -10.26 23.50
C LEU A 366 -23.58 -9.12 23.56
N PHE A 367 -23.81 -8.57 24.76
CA PHE A 367 -24.69 -7.42 24.92
C PHE A 367 -24.16 -6.21 24.17
N ALA A 368 -22.86 -5.89 24.30
CA ALA A 368 -22.23 -4.75 23.63
C ALA A 368 -22.33 -4.89 22.09
N ASP A 369 -22.02 -6.08 21.55
CA ASP A 369 -22.10 -6.35 20.12
C ASP A 369 -23.52 -6.20 19.58
N LEU A 370 -24.48 -6.88 20.21
CA LEU A 370 -25.88 -6.86 19.78
C LEU A 370 -26.54 -5.49 19.99
N ALA A 371 -26.17 -4.76 21.05
CA ALA A 371 -26.66 -3.41 21.29
C ALA A 371 -26.15 -2.44 20.21
N ALA A 372 -24.88 -2.54 19.83
CA ALA A 372 -24.32 -1.72 18.77
C ALA A 372 -25.01 -2.01 17.41
N ASP A 373 -25.24 -3.27 17.06
CA ASP A 373 -25.94 -3.65 15.82
C ASP A 373 -27.40 -3.17 15.83
N ARG A 374 -28.07 -3.31 16.97
CA ARG A 374 -29.46 -2.84 17.13
C ARG A 374 -29.55 -1.32 17.05
N ALA A 375 -28.60 -0.62 17.66
CA ALA A 375 -28.51 0.84 17.59
C ALA A 375 -28.32 1.32 16.13
N ARG A 376 -27.40 0.70 15.38
CA ARG A 376 -27.20 1.01 13.94
C ARG A 376 -28.48 0.79 13.14
N SER A 377 -29.15 -0.35 13.31
CA SER A 377 -30.41 -0.65 12.62
C SER A 377 -31.53 0.33 12.97
N GLN A 378 -31.58 0.80 14.24
CA GLN A 378 -32.53 1.79 14.66
C GLN A 378 -32.25 3.16 14.06
N ILE A 379 -30.96 3.56 13.99
CA ILE A 379 -30.53 4.80 13.33
C ILE A 379 -30.83 4.75 11.84
N GLU A 380 -30.56 3.64 11.14
CA GLU A 380 -30.89 3.48 9.73
C GLU A 380 -32.38 3.68 9.45
N THR A 381 -33.24 3.15 10.32
CA THR A 381 -34.68 3.38 10.24
C THR A 381 -35.04 4.85 10.52
N THR A 382 -34.37 5.46 11.50
CA THR A 382 -34.57 6.87 11.88
C THR A 382 -34.10 7.80 10.77
N ALA A 383 -33.01 7.45 10.06
CA ALA A 383 -32.45 8.22 8.96
C ALA A 383 -33.49 8.52 7.87
N LEU A 384 -34.32 7.55 7.51
CA LEU A 384 -35.38 7.75 6.52
C LEU A 384 -36.41 8.78 7.01
N SER A 385 -36.76 8.74 8.29
CA SER A 385 -37.72 9.68 8.86
C SER A 385 -37.13 11.09 9.02
N VAL A 386 -35.84 11.19 9.32
CA VAL A 386 -35.10 12.45 9.39
C VAL A 386 -34.98 13.07 7.99
N ASP A 387 -34.69 12.27 6.96
CA ASP A 387 -34.60 12.73 5.58
C ASP A 387 -35.95 13.26 5.09
N ASP A 388 -37.05 12.53 5.36
CA ASP A 388 -38.40 12.96 5.05
C ASP A 388 -38.76 14.28 5.77
N ALA A 389 -38.38 14.45 7.03
CA ALA A 389 -38.62 15.68 7.81
C ALA A 389 -37.83 16.85 7.23
N LEU A 390 -36.54 16.67 6.91
CA LEU A 390 -35.69 17.70 6.27
C LEU A 390 -36.25 18.09 4.88
N ALA A 391 -36.66 17.11 4.08
CA ALA A 391 -37.31 17.36 2.79
C ALA A 391 -38.64 18.11 2.93
N ALA A 392 -39.37 17.92 4.03
CA ALA A 392 -40.57 18.69 4.36
C ALA A 392 -40.29 20.10 4.91
N GLY A 393 -39.01 20.44 5.14
CA GLY A 393 -38.56 21.76 5.59
C GLY A 393 -38.34 21.87 7.10
N ALA A 394 -38.20 20.76 7.80
CA ALA A 394 -37.81 20.77 9.22
C ALA A 394 -36.42 21.39 9.40
N THR A 395 -36.24 22.10 10.51
CA THR A 395 -34.94 22.68 10.89
C THR A 395 -34.12 21.66 11.67
N LEU A 396 -32.79 21.85 11.74
CA LEU A 396 -31.91 20.99 12.54
C LEU A 396 -32.31 21.01 14.03
N GLU A 397 -32.78 22.14 14.51
CA GLU A 397 -33.24 22.33 15.90
C GLU A 397 -34.51 21.51 16.21
N GLU A 398 -35.39 21.31 15.22
CA GLU A 398 -36.57 20.46 15.35
C GLU A 398 -36.20 18.97 15.41
N LEU A 399 -35.12 18.55 14.72
CA LEU A 399 -34.64 17.15 14.77
C LEU A 399 -34.21 16.74 16.17
N LYS A 400 -33.75 17.69 17.00
CA LYS A 400 -33.44 17.40 18.40
C LYS A 400 -34.67 16.95 19.19
N SER A 401 -35.80 17.59 18.99
CA SER A 401 -37.03 17.31 19.75
C SER A 401 -37.81 16.11 19.19
N GLU A 402 -37.72 15.86 17.88
CA GLU A 402 -38.49 14.81 17.19
C GLU A 402 -37.73 13.47 17.17
N PHE A 403 -36.43 13.49 16.95
CA PHE A 403 -35.63 12.29 16.72
C PHE A 403 -34.52 12.09 17.76
N GLY A 404 -34.39 12.99 18.75
CA GLY A 404 -33.39 12.88 19.80
C GLY A 404 -31.95 13.13 19.32
N MET A 405 -31.79 13.78 18.16
CA MET A 405 -30.46 14.14 17.65
C MET A 405 -29.80 15.19 18.53
N GLN A 406 -28.50 15.12 18.69
CA GLN A 406 -27.73 16.21 19.31
C GLN A 406 -27.53 17.32 18.28
N VAL A 407 -27.82 18.57 18.66
CA VAL A 407 -27.62 19.74 17.82
C VAL A 407 -26.59 20.65 18.48
N ASP A 408 -25.55 21.03 17.70
CA ASP A 408 -24.48 21.89 18.19
C ASP A 408 -23.90 22.73 17.03
N ILE A 409 -22.94 23.60 17.33
CA ILE A 409 -22.29 24.49 16.39
C ILE A 409 -20.80 24.19 16.37
N VAL A 410 -20.22 24.09 15.17
CA VAL A 410 -18.78 23.98 14.97
C VAL A 410 -18.27 25.11 14.07
N PHE A 411 -17.11 25.67 14.44
CA PHE A 411 -16.37 26.63 13.61
C PHE A 411 -15.30 25.87 12.83
N TYR A 412 -15.66 25.43 11.64
CA TYR A 412 -14.86 24.51 10.84
C TYR A 412 -13.80 25.23 9.98
N HIS A 413 -12.59 24.71 10.02
CA HIS A 413 -11.50 24.98 9.07
C HIS A 413 -10.77 23.67 8.73
N SER A 414 -10.00 23.64 7.66
CA SER A 414 -9.37 22.42 7.12
C SER A 414 -8.39 21.70 8.05
N GLY A 415 -7.87 22.40 9.07
CA GLY A 415 -6.97 21.81 10.08
C GLY A 415 -7.68 21.18 11.28
N LEU A 416 -9.01 21.26 11.38
CA LEU A 416 -9.76 20.76 12.52
C LEU A 416 -10.08 19.26 12.34
N SER A 417 -9.76 18.44 13.35
CA SER A 417 -9.94 16.98 13.29
C SER A 417 -10.26 16.35 14.65
N ASN A 418 -10.95 17.08 15.53
CA ASN A 418 -11.39 16.62 16.85
C ASN A 418 -12.93 16.54 16.91
N ASP A 419 -13.47 15.87 17.92
CA ASP A 419 -14.90 15.69 18.13
C ASP A 419 -15.63 15.26 16.84
N VAL A 420 -16.72 15.95 16.48
CA VAL A 420 -17.49 15.66 15.24
C VAL A 420 -16.63 15.76 13.98
N THR A 421 -15.63 16.65 13.97
CA THR A 421 -14.72 16.78 12.83
C THR A 421 -13.67 15.65 12.75
N GLY A 422 -13.62 14.75 13.72
CA GLY A 422 -12.90 13.48 13.67
C GLY A 422 -13.42 12.54 12.57
N TYR A 423 -14.71 12.64 12.22
CA TYR A 423 -15.31 11.82 11.16
C TYR A 423 -14.94 12.34 9.76
N PRO A 424 -14.34 11.52 8.88
CA PRO A 424 -14.00 11.94 7.52
C PRO A 424 -15.20 12.44 6.71
N ALA A 425 -16.35 11.78 6.81
CA ALA A 425 -17.57 12.16 6.11
C ALA A 425 -18.04 13.57 6.54
N PHE A 426 -18.01 13.86 7.84
CA PHE A 426 -18.35 15.18 8.33
C PHE A 426 -17.39 16.28 7.81
N ARG A 427 -16.08 16.01 7.79
CA ARG A 427 -15.11 16.97 7.22
C ARG A 427 -15.35 17.23 5.75
N GLN A 428 -15.67 16.17 4.98
CA GLN A 428 -15.98 16.31 3.56
C GLN A 428 -17.21 17.17 3.33
N ALA A 429 -18.30 16.92 4.07
CA ALA A 429 -19.52 17.73 4.02
C ALA A 429 -19.25 19.17 4.45
N ALA A 430 -18.56 19.39 5.58
CA ALA A 430 -18.22 20.71 6.08
C ALA A 430 -17.33 21.53 5.12
N GLN A 431 -16.45 20.86 4.37
CA GLN A 431 -15.62 21.48 3.36
C GLN A 431 -16.45 21.98 2.15
N SER A 432 -17.42 21.18 1.72
CA SER A 432 -18.23 21.46 0.51
C SER A 432 -19.44 22.32 0.78
N VAL A 433 -20.04 22.28 1.99
CA VAL A 433 -21.30 23.00 2.29
C VAL A 433 -21.22 24.49 2.04
N THR A 434 -22.28 25.05 1.46
CA THR A 434 -22.48 26.48 1.20
C THR A 434 -23.72 26.99 1.93
N ILE A 435 -23.89 28.33 1.99
CA ILE A 435 -25.02 28.95 2.69
C ILE A 435 -26.37 28.71 2.00
N ASP A 436 -26.33 28.34 0.72
CA ASP A 436 -27.53 28.10 -0.09
C ASP A 436 -27.94 26.60 -0.08
N ASP A 437 -27.15 25.74 0.54
CA ASP A 437 -27.43 24.30 0.60
C ASP A 437 -28.48 24.01 1.69
N PHE A 438 -29.38 23.08 1.36
CA PHE A 438 -30.33 22.56 2.32
C PHE A 438 -29.73 21.38 3.06
N PRO A 439 -29.97 21.26 4.40
CA PRO A 439 -29.54 20.10 5.16
C PRO A 439 -30.09 18.79 4.57
N ALA A 440 -29.25 17.81 4.42
CA ALA A 440 -29.59 16.45 4.03
C ALA A 440 -28.92 15.45 4.99
N VAL A 441 -29.50 14.24 5.10
CA VAL A 441 -28.93 13.19 5.92
C VAL A 441 -27.68 12.62 5.26
N GLU A 442 -26.58 12.59 6.01
CA GLU A 442 -25.34 11.92 5.65
C GLU A 442 -24.97 10.87 6.70
N TYR A 443 -24.16 9.87 6.30
CA TYR A 443 -23.83 8.72 7.14
C TYR A 443 -22.39 8.81 7.66
N LEU A 444 -22.23 8.42 8.92
CA LEU A 444 -20.93 8.25 9.56
C LEU A 444 -20.44 6.80 9.41
N ALA A 445 -19.13 6.60 9.53
CA ALA A 445 -18.52 5.27 9.38
C ALA A 445 -18.93 4.26 10.47
N ASP A 446 -19.36 4.74 11.64
CA ASP A 446 -19.85 3.94 12.77
C ASP A 446 -21.33 3.54 12.66
N GLY A 447 -22.00 3.98 11.60
CA GLY A 447 -23.44 3.78 11.38
C GLY A 447 -24.32 4.89 11.98
N GLY A 448 -23.70 5.97 12.46
CA GLY A 448 -24.42 7.19 12.83
C GLY A 448 -24.86 7.99 11.61
N ILE A 449 -25.68 9.01 11.85
CA ILE A 449 -26.15 9.98 10.85
C ILE A 449 -25.90 11.41 11.32
N PHE A 450 -25.75 12.30 10.36
CA PHE A 450 -25.67 13.73 10.63
C PHE A 450 -26.32 14.53 9.50
N ALA A 451 -26.67 15.77 9.83
CA ALA A 451 -27.05 16.78 8.84
C ALA A 451 -26.39 18.10 9.24
N ILE A 452 -26.00 18.92 8.25
CA ILE A 452 -25.33 20.19 8.49
C ILE A 452 -26.01 21.33 7.78
N ARG A 453 -25.88 22.53 8.34
CA ARG A 453 -26.27 23.81 7.74
C ARG A 453 -25.16 24.83 7.96
N MET A 454 -24.74 25.49 6.92
CA MET A 454 -23.81 26.59 7.03
C MET A 454 -24.55 27.87 7.40
N ASP A 455 -24.20 28.45 8.56
CA ASP A 455 -24.83 29.68 9.06
C ASP A 455 -24.08 30.94 8.61
N GLY A 456 -22.81 30.81 8.20
CA GLY A 456 -21.97 31.90 7.72
C GLY A 456 -20.50 31.57 7.67
N VAL A 457 -19.69 32.55 7.29
CA VAL A 457 -18.23 32.48 7.31
C VAL A 457 -17.71 33.55 8.25
N GLU A 458 -16.84 33.14 9.17
CA GLU A 458 -16.04 34.07 9.94
C GLU A 458 -14.71 34.27 9.22
N PRO A 459 -14.38 35.50 8.80
CA PRO A 459 -13.12 35.76 8.12
C PRO A 459 -11.94 35.53 9.06
N ALA A 460 -10.77 35.23 8.48
CA ALA A 460 -9.52 35.20 9.24
C ALA A 460 -9.34 36.52 9.99
N ALA A 461 -9.07 36.43 11.27
CA ALA A 461 -8.91 37.59 12.12
C ALA A 461 -7.87 37.33 13.24
N PRO A 462 -7.03 38.32 13.57
CA PRO A 462 -6.15 38.23 14.72
C PRO A 462 -6.95 38.07 16.02
N MET A 463 -6.52 37.15 16.87
CA MET A 463 -7.09 37.01 18.21
C MET A 463 -6.68 38.22 19.07
N PRO A 464 -7.62 38.84 19.78
CA PRO A 464 -7.28 39.97 20.65
C PRO A 464 -6.17 39.61 21.65
N LEU A 465 -5.16 40.47 21.77
CA LEU A 465 -4.03 40.25 22.70
C LEU A 465 -4.49 39.96 24.14
N ASP A 466 -5.57 40.62 24.59
CA ASP A 466 -6.09 40.40 25.94
C ASP A 466 -6.62 38.97 26.18
N GLU A 467 -7.08 38.28 25.11
CA GLU A 467 -7.61 36.92 25.20
C GLU A 467 -6.48 35.87 25.18
N ILE A 468 -5.35 36.17 24.54
CA ILE A 468 -4.20 35.27 24.36
C ILE A 468 -2.94 35.79 25.06
N ARG A 469 -3.08 36.67 26.02
CA ARG A 469 -1.96 37.34 26.71
C ARG A 469 -0.95 36.35 27.29
N ASP A 470 -1.43 35.27 27.89
CA ASP A 470 -0.56 34.25 28.50
C ASP A 470 0.23 33.50 27.44
N ASP A 471 -0.37 33.18 26.31
CA ASP A 471 0.29 32.49 25.18
C ASP A 471 1.38 33.40 24.58
N VAL A 472 1.04 34.66 24.28
CA VAL A 472 2.00 35.66 23.75
C VAL A 472 3.15 35.91 24.76
N THR A 473 2.84 35.90 26.08
CA THR A 473 3.88 36.04 27.11
C THR A 473 4.83 34.84 27.11
N ASN A 474 4.32 33.64 27.03
CA ASN A 474 5.12 32.43 26.98
C ASN A 474 6.00 32.41 25.72
N ASP A 475 5.44 32.72 24.55
CA ASP A 475 6.15 32.77 23.28
C ASP A 475 7.27 33.82 23.30
N LEU A 476 6.98 35.03 23.82
CA LEU A 476 7.99 36.08 23.96
C LEU A 476 9.11 35.67 24.93
N MET A 477 8.76 35.03 26.05
CA MET A 477 9.77 34.54 27.01
C MET A 477 10.63 33.43 26.42
N GLN A 478 10.03 32.53 25.63
CA GLN A 478 10.78 31.51 24.91
C GLN A 478 11.71 32.13 23.86
N ALA A 479 11.22 33.10 23.09
CA ALA A 479 12.03 33.82 22.11
C ALA A 479 13.21 34.58 22.76
N LYS A 480 12.98 35.27 23.88
CA LYS A 480 14.05 35.93 24.64
C LYS A 480 15.06 34.94 25.20
N THR A 481 14.60 33.79 25.68
CA THR A 481 15.48 32.73 26.18
C THR A 481 16.35 32.18 25.05
N MET A 482 15.77 31.88 23.89
CA MET A 482 16.50 31.42 22.73
C MET A 482 17.53 32.45 22.23
N GLN A 483 17.16 33.74 22.21
CA GLN A 483 18.06 34.82 21.87
C GLN A 483 19.25 34.92 22.84
N ALA A 484 19.00 34.71 24.13
CA ALA A 484 20.06 34.69 25.15
C ALA A 484 21.00 33.49 24.96
N ILE A 485 20.44 32.31 24.64
CA ILE A 485 21.24 31.10 24.33
C ILE A 485 22.08 31.32 23.07
N GLN A 486 21.53 31.90 21.99
CA GLN A 486 22.27 32.25 20.78
C GLN A 486 23.41 33.25 21.05
N THR A 487 23.13 34.25 21.88
CA THR A 487 24.17 35.23 22.30
C THR A 487 25.28 34.55 23.08
N LEU A 488 24.94 33.63 23.98
CA LEU A 488 25.90 32.81 24.71
C LEU A 488 26.71 31.92 23.73
N ALA A 489 26.01 31.22 22.80
CA ALA A 489 26.68 30.39 21.78
C ALA A 489 27.71 31.19 20.98
N GLN A 490 27.34 32.37 20.52
CA GLN A 490 28.27 33.25 19.82
C GLN A 490 29.48 33.63 20.71
N SER A 491 29.24 33.94 22.00
CA SER A 491 30.33 34.26 22.92
C SER A 491 31.26 33.06 23.18
N VAL A 492 30.74 31.84 23.19
CA VAL A 492 31.52 30.59 23.29
C VAL A 492 32.41 30.43 22.07
N VAL A 493 31.86 30.63 20.87
CA VAL A 493 32.61 30.56 19.59
C VAL A 493 33.71 31.63 19.57
N ASP A 494 33.43 32.83 20.05
CA ASP A 494 34.38 33.93 20.13
C ASP A 494 35.42 33.75 21.27
N GLY A 495 35.30 32.70 22.08
CA GLY A 495 36.22 32.39 23.19
C GLY A 495 36.09 33.28 24.40
N THR A 496 34.98 33.99 24.55
CA THR A 496 34.70 34.93 25.67
C THR A 496 33.66 34.40 26.65
N GLY A 497 32.85 33.41 26.21
CA GLY A 497 31.80 32.75 27.00
C GLY A 497 32.30 31.47 27.66
N GLN A 498 31.50 30.99 28.65
CA GLN A 498 31.69 29.63 29.20
C GLN A 498 30.97 28.63 28.31
N ALA A 499 31.64 27.52 28.02
CA ALA A 499 31.02 26.42 27.31
C ALA A 499 29.92 25.74 28.18
N GLY A 500 28.83 25.37 27.57
CA GLY A 500 27.85 24.48 28.14
C GLY A 500 28.35 23.04 28.25
N ARG A 501 27.45 22.08 28.10
CA ARG A 501 27.80 20.67 28.09
C ARG A 501 28.53 20.34 26.78
N VAL A 502 29.75 19.80 26.90
CA VAL A 502 30.58 19.39 25.76
C VAL A 502 30.60 17.87 25.69
N ASP A 503 30.15 17.32 24.57
CA ASP A 503 30.18 15.89 24.29
C ASP A 503 31.03 15.63 23.04
N LEU A 504 31.84 14.57 23.06
CA LEU A 504 32.65 14.14 21.92
C LEU A 504 32.04 12.88 21.30
N TYR A 505 31.76 12.96 20.01
CA TYR A 505 31.26 11.84 19.20
C TYR A 505 32.35 11.42 18.23
N GLU A 506 32.76 10.15 18.33
CA GLU A 506 33.86 9.60 17.55
C GLU A 506 33.36 8.70 16.42
N ASN A 507 34.08 8.71 15.28
CA ASN A 507 33.82 7.86 14.12
C ASN A 507 32.39 8.00 13.54
N ILE A 508 31.86 9.22 13.54
CA ILE A 508 30.53 9.50 13.01
C ILE A 508 30.57 9.53 11.50
N LEU A 509 29.60 8.86 10.87
CA LEU A 509 29.37 8.88 9.44
C LEU A 509 28.22 9.84 9.07
N ARG A 510 28.14 10.23 7.79
CA ARG A 510 27.11 11.17 7.28
C ARG A 510 25.68 10.70 7.50
N ASN A 511 25.45 9.39 7.61
CA ASN A 511 24.12 8.78 7.76
C ASN A 511 23.81 8.30 9.19
N ASP A 512 24.64 8.64 10.19
CA ASP A 512 24.42 8.28 11.58
C ASP A 512 23.37 9.20 12.25
N VAL A 513 22.25 9.45 11.54
CA VAL A 513 21.16 10.30 12.04
C VAL A 513 20.49 9.67 13.25
N GLY A 514 20.33 10.45 14.31
CA GLY A 514 19.70 10.05 15.57
C GLY A 514 19.03 11.21 16.29
N GLN A 515 18.62 10.99 17.53
CA GLN A 515 17.96 12.03 18.33
C GLN A 515 18.89 13.20 18.72
N ILE A 516 20.19 12.96 18.83
CA ILE A 516 21.19 13.98 19.20
C ILE A 516 21.89 14.48 17.94
N LEU A 517 22.36 13.57 17.10
CA LEU A 517 22.98 13.85 15.80
C LEU A 517 21.86 14.00 14.76
N THR A 518 21.21 15.16 14.74
CA THR A 518 20.18 15.47 13.75
C THR A 518 20.81 15.74 12.38
N GLY A 519 20.00 15.73 11.30
CA GLY A 519 20.52 15.93 9.94
C GLY A 519 21.31 17.22 9.77
N ASP A 520 20.80 18.32 10.32
CA ASP A 520 21.42 19.64 10.31
C ASP A 520 22.77 19.69 11.08
N ILE A 521 22.90 18.96 12.19
CA ILE A 521 24.16 18.81 12.93
C ILE A 521 25.17 18.01 12.09
N LEU A 522 24.75 16.92 11.46
CA LEU A 522 25.60 16.10 10.61
C LEU A 522 26.03 16.88 9.36
N ASP A 523 25.11 17.54 8.68
CA ASP A 523 25.40 18.36 7.52
C ASP A 523 26.45 19.42 7.86
N ALA A 524 26.23 20.19 8.95
CA ALA A 524 27.22 21.15 9.42
C ALA A 524 28.55 20.48 9.79
N GLY A 525 28.51 19.36 10.53
CA GLY A 525 29.70 18.62 10.94
C GLY A 525 30.54 18.11 9.79
N PHE A 526 29.93 17.82 8.63
CA PHE A 526 30.63 17.34 7.43
C PHE A 526 30.98 18.43 6.40
N ASP A 527 30.32 19.59 6.48
CA ASP A 527 30.64 20.73 5.59
C ASP A 527 31.76 21.65 6.14
N LEU A 528 31.94 21.65 7.46
CA LEU A 528 32.95 22.44 8.11
C LEU A 528 34.36 21.89 7.88
N ASP A 529 35.31 22.81 7.78
CA ASP A 529 36.74 22.51 7.87
C ASP A 529 37.12 22.10 9.30
N LEU A 530 38.22 21.34 9.43
CA LEU A 530 38.74 20.89 10.72
C LEU A 530 38.94 22.05 11.69
N GLY A 531 38.27 21.99 12.85
CA GLY A 531 38.37 23.00 13.91
C GLY A 531 37.50 24.24 13.67
N ALA A 532 36.83 24.39 12.55
CA ALA A 532 35.80 25.41 12.34
C ALA A 532 34.55 25.08 13.16
N THR A 533 33.70 26.08 13.42
CA THR A 533 32.50 25.92 14.24
C THR A 533 31.26 26.44 13.49
N ALA A 534 30.12 25.76 13.70
CA ALA A 534 28.81 26.25 13.30
C ALA A 534 27.87 26.24 14.52
N ILE A 535 26.94 27.19 14.54
CA ILE A 535 25.91 27.31 15.55
C ILE A 535 24.61 26.80 14.91
N ILE A 536 24.03 25.73 15.46
CA ILE A 536 22.80 25.11 15.00
C ILE A 536 21.71 25.36 16.03
N GLU A 537 20.66 26.04 15.61
CA GLU A 537 19.49 26.30 16.43
C GLU A 537 18.50 25.15 16.34
N GLN A 538 18.01 24.69 17.48
CA GLN A 538 16.92 23.70 17.60
C GLN A 538 15.79 24.31 18.44
N ALA A 539 14.67 23.63 18.53
CA ALA A 539 13.45 24.18 19.15
C ALA A 539 13.66 24.62 20.63
N ASP A 540 14.52 23.92 21.38
CA ASP A 540 14.72 24.12 22.82
C ASP A 540 16.18 24.37 23.24
N ARG A 541 17.13 24.39 22.30
CA ARG A 541 18.56 24.48 22.55
C ARG A 541 19.32 25.02 21.35
N VAL A 542 20.56 25.36 21.58
CA VAL A 542 21.53 25.68 20.54
C VAL A 542 22.73 24.74 20.66
N VAL A 543 23.15 24.17 19.54
CA VAL A 543 24.30 23.24 19.48
C VAL A 543 25.42 23.89 18.65
N ILE A 544 26.61 24.01 19.24
CA ILE A 544 27.80 24.39 18.51
C ILE A 544 28.48 23.12 18.05
N VAL A 545 28.63 22.98 16.74
CA VAL A 545 29.23 21.82 16.09
C VAL A 545 30.67 22.17 15.69
N LYS A 546 31.62 21.28 16.01
CA LYS A 546 33.04 21.47 15.68
C LYS A 546 33.67 20.13 15.28
N PRO A 547 34.07 19.92 14.03
CA PRO A 547 34.89 18.77 13.64
C PRO A 547 36.26 18.83 14.28
N THR A 548 36.63 17.79 15.05
CA THR A 548 37.93 17.67 15.72
C THR A 548 38.89 16.70 15.01
N ALA A 549 38.36 15.80 14.18
CA ALA A 549 39.16 14.95 13.28
C ALA A 549 38.35 14.61 12.03
N ILE A 550 39.05 14.47 10.91
CA ILE A 550 38.55 13.96 9.64
C ILE A 550 39.30 12.68 9.36
N LEU A 551 38.61 11.56 9.33
CA LEU A 551 39.17 10.25 9.10
C LEU A 551 38.79 9.79 7.69
N PRO A 552 39.77 9.61 6.80
CA PRO A 552 39.50 9.11 5.45
C PRO A 552 38.86 7.72 5.54
N ALA A 553 38.02 7.39 4.57
CA ALA A 553 37.41 6.10 4.47
C ALA A 553 38.46 4.97 4.39
N ASP A 554 38.31 3.93 5.20
CA ASP A 554 39.08 2.70 5.07
C ASP A 554 38.41 1.82 4.00
N LEU A 555 38.92 1.89 2.78
CA LEU A 555 38.40 1.19 1.62
C LEU A 555 38.67 -0.33 1.64
N ASP A 556 39.54 -0.81 2.54
CA ASP A 556 39.89 -2.21 2.71
C ASP A 556 39.05 -2.89 3.82
N SER A 557 38.19 -2.14 4.52
CA SER A 557 37.35 -2.67 5.58
C SER A 557 36.21 -3.56 5.07
N ASP A 558 35.71 -4.45 5.93
CA ASP A 558 34.53 -5.28 5.64
C ASP A 558 33.31 -4.41 5.27
N ARG A 559 33.13 -3.31 5.99
CA ARG A 559 32.07 -2.34 5.72
C ARG A 559 32.20 -1.71 4.33
N ALA A 560 33.43 -1.38 3.91
CA ALA A 560 33.67 -0.86 2.57
C ALA A 560 33.35 -1.90 1.49
N THR A 561 33.65 -3.17 1.74
CA THR A 561 33.31 -4.26 0.83
C THR A 561 31.80 -4.46 0.69
N GLU A 562 31.06 -4.43 1.80
CA GLU A 562 29.59 -4.53 1.81
C GLU A 562 28.95 -3.33 1.11
N THR A 563 29.41 -2.11 1.45
CA THR A 563 28.89 -0.86 0.84
C THR A 563 29.21 -0.82 -0.65
N ARG A 564 30.42 -1.24 -1.07
CA ARG A 564 30.81 -1.37 -2.48
C ARG A 564 29.83 -2.27 -3.23
N THR A 565 29.56 -3.45 -2.70
CA THR A 565 28.63 -4.40 -3.33
C THR A 565 27.24 -3.80 -3.48
N ALA A 566 26.75 -3.11 -2.46
CA ALA A 566 25.43 -2.47 -2.51
C ALA A 566 25.38 -1.34 -3.57
N ILE A 567 26.40 -0.48 -3.61
CA ILE A 567 26.50 0.62 -4.60
C ILE A 567 26.61 0.06 -6.02
N GLU A 568 27.43 -0.98 -6.23
CA GLU A 568 27.59 -1.63 -7.54
C GLU A 568 26.26 -2.24 -8.03
N GLN A 569 25.52 -2.90 -7.16
CA GLN A 569 24.19 -3.49 -7.48
C GLN A 569 23.17 -2.38 -7.80
N GLU A 570 23.08 -1.36 -6.97
CA GLU A 570 22.19 -0.21 -7.17
C GLU A 570 22.49 0.49 -8.50
N PHE A 571 23.77 0.77 -8.75
CA PHE A 571 24.20 1.42 -9.99
C PHE A 571 23.93 0.55 -11.21
N ALA A 572 24.26 -0.76 -11.13
CA ALA A 572 24.00 -1.68 -12.23
C ALA A 572 22.51 -1.78 -12.55
N THR A 573 21.66 -1.80 -11.52
CA THR A 573 20.20 -1.84 -11.67
C THR A 573 19.67 -0.55 -12.31
N THR A 574 20.08 0.59 -11.78
CA THR A 574 19.63 1.90 -12.27
C THR A 574 20.08 2.13 -13.71
N LEU A 575 21.37 1.89 -14.01
CA LEU A 575 21.90 2.04 -15.36
C LEU A 575 21.25 1.08 -16.35
N SER A 576 20.99 -0.16 -15.94
CA SER A 576 20.31 -1.14 -16.78
C SER A 576 18.90 -0.70 -17.13
N ASN A 577 18.15 -0.16 -16.16
CA ASN A 577 16.82 0.38 -16.39
C ASN A 577 16.84 1.60 -17.32
N ASP A 578 17.77 2.52 -17.11
CA ASP A 578 17.91 3.71 -17.96
C ASP A 578 18.27 3.34 -19.40
N LEU A 579 19.26 2.45 -19.58
CA LEU A 579 19.65 1.98 -20.90
C LEU A 579 18.50 1.24 -21.60
N PHE A 580 17.76 0.42 -20.87
CA PHE A 580 16.60 -0.25 -21.42
C PHE A 580 15.51 0.73 -21.84
N ASN A 581 15.19 1.73 -21.02
CA ASN A 581 14.19 2.76 -21.31
C ASN A 581 14.58 3.60 -22.54
N VAL A 582 15.85 4.00 -22.63
CA VAL A 582 16.38 4.72 -23.80
C VAL A 582 16.30 3.85 -25.04
N TYR A 583 16.72 2.59 -24.95
CA TYR A 583 16.65 1.64 -26.05
C TYR A 583 15.22 1.40 -26.52
N ALA A 584 14.30 1.14 -25.58
CA ALA A 584 12.89 0.93 -25.85
C ALA A 584 12.25 2.14 -26.54
N THR A 585 12.51 3.34 -26.01
CA THR A 585 12.03 4.59 -26.60
C THR A 585 12.58 4.79 -28.03
N GLN A 586 13.86 4.50 -28.24
CA GLN A 586 14.47 4.62 -29.56
C GLN A 586 13.88 3.63 -30.57
N ILE A 587 13.57 2.41 -30.14
CA ILE A 587 12.88 1.41 -31.00
C ILE A 587 11.49 1.93 -31.37
N GLN A 588 10.69 2.36 -30.41
CA GLN A 588 9.34 2.87 -30.62
C GLN A 588 9.33 4.06 -31.60
N ASN A 589 10.25 5.01 -31.40
CA ASN A 589 10.38 6.18 -32.27
C ASN A 589 10.81 5.80 -33.70
N ARG A 590 11.70 4.81 -33.86
CA ARG A 590 12.17 4.36 -35.16
C ARG A 590 11.12 3.57 -35.94
N LEU A 591 10.39 2.70 -35.26
CA LEU A 591 9.37 1.85 -35.89
C LEU A 591 8.08 2.63 -36.18
N GLY A 592 7.74 3.63 -35.35
CA GLY A 592 6.48 4.32 -35.36
C GLY A 592 5.36 3.51 -34.70
N ILE A 593 4.44 4.21 -34.07
CA ILE A 593 3.29 3.61 -33.36
C ILE A 593 2.02 4.18 -33.97
N GLU A 594 1.14 3.33 -34.45
CA GLU A 594 -0.19 3.68 -34.92
C GLU A 594 -1.23 2.97 -34.07
N LEU A 595 -2.14 3.73 -33.43
CA LEU A 595 -3.18 3.20 -32.55
C LEU A 595 -4.57 3.47 -33.13
N ASN A 596 -5.44 2.46 -33.05
CA ASN A 596 -6.84 2.56 -33.44
C ASN A 596 -7.72 2.73 -32.19
N GLN A 597 -8.08 3.98 -31.90
CA GLN A 597 -8.86 4.30 -30.71
C GLN A 597 -10.25 3.63 -30.70
N GLN A 598 -10.85 3.41 -31.88
CA GLN A 598 -12.14 2.73 -31.96
C GLN A 598 -12.03 1.25 -31.57
N ALA A 599 -10.95 0.59 -32.00
CA ALA A 599 -10.67 -0.78 -31.63
C ALA A 599 -10.37 -0.92 -30.13
N ILE A 600 -9.58 -0.01 -29.56
CA ILE A 600 -9.30 0.05 -28.11
C ILE A 600 -10.61 0.22 -27.33
N SER A 601 -11.47 1.17 -27.73
CA SER A 601 -12.75 1.38 -27.06
C SER A 601 -13.69 0.17 -27.18
N ALA A 602 -13.66 -0.54 -28.31
CA ALA A 602 -14.44 -1.78 -28.48
C ALA A 602 -13.95 -2.91 -27.55
N VAL A 603 -12.64 -3.00 -27.30
CA VAL A 603 -12.12 -3.95 -26.31
C VAL A 603 -12.58 -3.57 -24.91
N HIS A 604 -12.51 -2.28 -24.52
CA HIS A 604 -12.96 -1.82 -23.21
C HIS A 604 -14.45 -2.10 -22.94
N ALA A 605 -15.29 -2.00 -23.96
CA ALA A 605 -16.72 -2.30 -23.84
C ALA A 605 -17.03 -3.76 -23.44
N ASN A 606 -16.10 -4.70 -23.63
CA ASN A 606 -16.25 -6.08 -23.20
C ASN A 606 -15.94 -6.31 -21.70
N PHE A 607 -15.47 -5.28 -20.99
CA PHE A 607 -15.10 -5.30 -19.56
C PHE A 607 -16.04 -4.45 -18.69
N GLN A 608 -17.20 -4.03 -19.27
CA GLN A 608 -18.24 -3.28 -18.56
C GLN A 608 -19.24 -4.20 -17.87
#